data_98a0d009b9493f86dd7672410ea2be1b
#
_entry.id   98a0d009b9493f86dd7672410ea2be1b
#
_cell.length_a   1.000
_cell.length_b   1.000
_cell.length_c   1.000
_cell.angle_alpha   90.00
_cell.angle_beta   90.00
_cell.angle_gamma   90.00
#
_symmetry.space_group_name_H-M   'P 1'
#
loop_
_entity.id
_entity.type
_entity.pdbx_description
1 polymer ?
#
loop_
_entity_poly.entity_id
_entity_poly.type
_entity_poly.pdbx_seq_one_letter_code
_entity_poly.pdbx_strand_id
1 'polypeptide(L)'
;MKSFLYIISLCFFISCNNSKNTQEFMNTSKGKYLFNSNETIEVYFKDDILKITWRGKNLKPIKVNDSSFYVKEMNEKLIFISKPEMHIELAEKREHKGEKFYFKKIAQEEKTALEYFKNKEYTNALNAYIKIQQNDSLDPVIDLYRLNRMAKKYMRANKIAEAKELLLINIALYPQKSLVYDSMGDAFKKENDTVKAIEYYKKSLVINPENRNSLRNLEKLKRIQK
;
A
#
# COMPACT_ATOMS: atom_id res chain seq x y z
N MET A 1 -30.17 -67.19 -31.63
CA MET A 1 -30.30 -65.79 -31.37
C MET A 1 -29.58 -65.44 -30.04
N LYS A 2 -28.39 -64.90 -30.08
CA LYS A 2 -27.65 -64.50 -28.88
C LYS A 2 -27.75 -62.97 -28.74
N SER A 3 -28.50 -62.52 -27.72
CA SER A 3 -28.64 -61.11 -27.38
C SER A 3 -27.40 -60.63 -26.61
N PHE A 4 -26.66 -59.74 -27.20
CA PHE A 4 -25.51 -59.04 -26.56
C PHE A 4 -26.02 -57.84 -25.78
N LEU A 5 -25.97 -57.92 -24.44
CA LEU A 5 -26.31 -56.83 -23.55
C LEU A 5 -25.07 -55.91 -23.42
N TYR A 6 -25.11 -54.72 -24.03
CA TYR A 6 -24.09 -53.68 -23.83
C TYR A 6 -24.39 -52.96 -22.51
N ILE A 7 -23.59 -53.22 -21.50
CA ILE A 7 -23.56 -52.38 -20.27
C ILE A 7 -22.74 -51.15 -20.57
N ILE A 8 -23.43 -50.04 -20.78
CA ILE A 8 -22.78 -48.71 -20.85
C ILE A 8 -22.47 -48.30 -19.42
N SER A 9 -21.18 -48.43 -19.00
CA SER A 9 -20.67 -47.90 -17.75
C SER A 9 -20.59 -46.38 -17.88
N LEU A 10 -21.57 -45.67 -17.32
CA LEU A 10 -21.60 -44.21 -17.23
C LEU A 10 -20.62 -43.76 -16.12
N CYS A 11 -19.36 -43.51 -16.47
CA CYS A 11 -18.41 -42.89 -15.56
C CYS A 11 -18.88 -41.49 -15.24
N PHE A 12 -19.56 -41.28 -14.12
CA PHE A 12 -19.76 -39.97 -13.53
C PHE A 12 -18.40 -39.43 -13.07
N PHE A 13 -17.80 -38.58 -13.86
CA PHE A 13 -16.74 -37.68 -13.36
C PHE A 13 -17.37 -36.73 -12.34
N ILE A 14 -17.37 -37.14 -11.09
CA ILE A 14 -17.63 -36.23 -9.98
C ILE A 14 -16.41 -35.30 -9.96
N SER A 15 -16.50 -34.17 -10.64
CA SER A 15 -15.59 -33.05 -10.45
C SER A 15 -15.84 -32.51 -9.02
N CYS A 16 -15.21 -33.15 -8.04
CA CYS A 16 -15.10 -32.62 -6.71
C CYS A 16 -14.32 -31.32 -6.82
N ASN A 17 -15.03 -30.19 -6.87
CA ASN A 17 -14.44 -28.87 -6.71
C ASN A 17 -13.94 -28.77 -5.27
N ASN A 18 -12.79 -29.43 -4.98
CA ASN A 18 -12.20 -29.44 -3.66
C ASN A 18 -11.68 -28.02 -3.34
N SER A 19 -12.44 -27.28 -2.56
CA SER A 19 -12.06 -25.94 -2.10
C SER A 19 -10.84 -25.96 -1.18
N LYS A 20 -10.49 -27.13 -0.63
CA LYS A 20 -9.33 -27.32 0.25
C LYS A 20 -8.03 -27.29 -0.54
N ASN A 21 -6.96 -26.87 0.13
CA ASN A 21 -5.62 -26.81 -0.43
C ASN A 21 -4.75 -27.93 0.13
N THR A 22 -3.73 -28.33 -0.62
CA THR A 22 -2.76 -29.33 -0.16
C THR A 22 -1.88 -28.76 0.95
N GLN A 23 -1.41 -29.62 1.86
CA GLN A 23 -0.51 -29.20 2.95
C GLN A 23 0.78 -28.57 2.40
N GLU A 24 1.32 -29.09 1.32
CA GLU A 24 2.51 -28.56 0.64
C GLU A 24 2.26 -27.12 0.16
N PHE A 25 1.16 -26.88 -0.58
CA PHE A 25 0.81 -25.56 -1.03
C PHE A 25 0.61 -24.60 0.14
N MET A 26 -0.09 -25.01 1.19
CA MET A 26 -0.32 -24.18 2.37
C MET A 26 0.99 -23.78 3.06
N ASN A 27 1.93 -24.71 3.21
CA ASN A 27 3.22 -24.45 3.86
C ASN A 27 4.11 -23.50 3.06
N THR A 28 4.08 -23.59 1.75
CA THR A 28 4.93 -22.79 0.86
C THR A 28 4.34 -21.42 0.58
N SER A 29 3.02 -21.31 0.42
CA SER A 29 2.35 -20.07 -0.02
C SER A 29 1.91 -19.17 1.11
N LYS A 30 1.76 -19.65 2.36
CA LYS A 30 1.45 -18.75 3.49
C LYS A 30 2.55 -17.71 3.70
N GLY A 31 2.17 -16.50 4.09
CA GLY A 31 3.12 -15.43 4.44
C GLY A 31 2.74 -14.09 3.85
N LYS A 32 3.69 -13.18 3.90
CA LYS A 32 3.54 -11.79 3.55
C LYS A 32 4.15 -11.51 2.17
N TYR A 33 3.42 -10.77 1.33
CA TYR A 33 3.84 -10.43 -0.02
C TYR A 33 3.72 -8.93 -0.25
N LEU A 34 4.69 -8.34 -0.94
CA LEU A 34 4.63 -6.93 -1.37
C LEU A 34 3.63 -6.78 -2.51
N PHE A 35 2.51 -6.10 -2.24
CA PHE A 35 1.55 -5.70 -3.26
C PHE A 35 2.08 -4.53 -4.11
N ASN A 36 2.78 -3.61 -3.46
CA ASN A 36 3.59 -2.55 -4.05
C ASN A 36 4.67 -2.16 -3.03
N SER A 37 5.52 -1.21 -3.34
CA SER A 37 6.65 -0.78 -2.49
C SER A 37 6.27 -0.36 -1.06
N ASN A 38 4.98 -0.18 -0.76
CA ASN A 38 4.51 0.30 0.53
C ASN A 38 3.26 -0.40 1.08
N GLU A 39 2.72 -1.38 0.38
CA GLU A 39 1.56 -2.15 0.83
C GLU A 39 1.85 -3.65 0.72
N THR A 40 1.32 -4.41 1.68
CA THR A 40 1.42 -5.86 1.68
C THR A 40 0.05 -6.52 1.62
N ILE A 41 0.05 -7.75 1.12
CA ILE A 41 -1.01 -8.72 1.34
C ILE A 41 -0.47 -9.83 2.24
N GLU A 42 -1.30 -10.37 3.11
CA GLU A 42 -0.97 -11.51 3.95
C GLU A 42 -1.82 -12.70 3.54
N VAL A 43 -1.17 -13.80 3.18
CA VAL A 43 -1.80 -15.06 2.79
C VAL A 43 -1.75 -16.01 3.98
N TYR A 44 -2.91 -16.52 4.38
CA TYR A 44 -3.03 -17.51 5.46
C TYR A 44 -4.13 -18.53 5.14
N PHE A 45 -4.23 -19.58 5.94
CA PHE A 45 -5.23 -20.63 5.75
C PHE A 45 -6.07 -20.78 7.00
N LYS A 46 -7.37 -20.99 6.78
CA LYS A 46 -8.32 -21.37 7.81
C LYS A 46 -9.18 -22.50 7.26
N ASP A 47 -9.24 -23.63 7.98
CA ASP A 47 -9.93 -24.84 7.56
C ASP A 47 -9.47 -25.35 6.17
N ASP A 48 -8.15 -25.29 5.92
CA ASP A 48 -7.48 -25.61 4.66
C ASP A 48 -7.90 -24.72 3.46
N ILE A 49 -8.60 -23.62 3.73
CA ILE A 49 -9.06 -22.67 2.72
C ILE A 49 -8.18 -21.40 2.77
N LEU A 50 -7.68 -20.97 1.61
CA LEU A 50 -6.89 -19.76 1.47
C LEU A 50 -7.71 -18.52 1.84
N LYS A 51 -7.11 -17.66 2.65
CA LYS A 51 -7.59 -16.33 3.03
C LYS A 51 -6.51 -15.30 2.76
N ILE A 52 -6.91 -14.07 2.51
CA ILE A 52 -6.01 -12.95 2.30
C ILE A 52 -6.44 -11.78 3.21
N THR A 53 -5.47 -11.20 3.93
CA THR A 53 -5.66 -9.89 4.54
C THR A 53 -5.07 -8.82 3.63
N TRP A 54 -5.87 -7.83 3.26
CA TRP A 54 -5.45 -6.69 2.44
C TRP A 54 -6.14 -5.41 2.90
N ARG A 55 -5.36 -4.36 3.15
CA ARG A 55 -5.87 -3.06 3.65
C ARG A 55 -6.76 -3.18 4.89
N GLY A 56 -6.42 -4.12 5.78
CA GLY A 56 -7.17 -4.39 7.02
C GLY A 56 -8.48 -5.16 6.82
N LYS A 57 -8.75 -5.67 5.61
CA LYS A 57 -9.92 -6.52 5.32
C LYS A 57 -9.50 -7.96 5.11
N ASN A 58 -10.29 -8.88 5.66
CA ASN A 58 -10.14 -10.32 5.41
C ASN A 58 -10.96 -10.71 4.19
N LEU A 59 -10.28 -11.15 3.14
CA LEU A 59 -10.86 -11.54 1.86
C LEU A 59 -11.00 -13.07 1.77
N LYS A 60 -11.95 -13.52 0.96
CA LYS A 60 -12.20 -14.93 0.68
C LYS A 60 -11.99 -15.19 -0.81
N PRO A 61 -10.76 -15.48 -1.24
CA PRO A 61 -10.48 -15.81 -2.63
C PRO A 61 -11.24 -17.05 -3.09
N ILE A 62 -11.66 -17.05 -4.35
CA ILE A 62 -12.32 -18.18 -4.99
C ILE A 62 -11.23 -19.03 -5.65
N LYS A 63 -11.08 -20.28 -5.23
CA LYS A 63 -10.13 -21.22 -5.85
C LYS A 63 -10.51 -21.49 -7.30
N VAL A 64 -9.59 -21.21 -8.22
CA VAL A 64 -9.74 -21.49 -9.67
C VAL A 64 -9.09 -22.82 -10.02
N ASN A 65 -7.88 -23.05 -9.49
CA ASN A 65 -7.16 -24.32 -9.51
C ASN A 65 -6.21 -24.40 -8.31
N ASP A 66 -5.30 -25.37 -8.27
CA ASP A 66 -4.44 -25.64 -7.11
C ASP A 66 -3.44 -24.52 -6.80
N SER A 67 -3.14 -23.65 -7.76
CA SER A 67 -2.19 -22.53 -7.60
C SER A 67 -2.79 -21.17 -7.95
N SER A 68 -4.05 -21.09 -8.34
CA SER A 68 -4.65 -19.80 -8.71
C SER A 68 -5.99 -19.52 -8.05
N PHE A 69 -6.20 -18.26 -7.68
CA PHE A 69 -7.33 -17.79 -6.88
C PHE A 69 -7.83 -16.43 -7.39
N TYR A 70 -9.15 -16.32 -7.58
CA TYR A 70 -9.75 -15.04 -7.93
C TYR A 70 -10.15 -14.28 -6.69
N VAL A 71 -9.71 -13.03 -6.59
CA VAL A 71 -10.01 -12.10 -5.49
C VAL A 71 -10.95 -11.03 -5.99
N LYS A 72 -12.23 -11.15 -5.65
CA LYS A 72 -13.31 -10.28 -6.14
C LYS A 72 -13.04 -8.80 -5.81
N GLU A 73 -12.60 -8.51 -4.59
CA GLU A 73 -12.34 -7.14 -4.10
C GLU A 73 -11.19 -6.44 -4.82
N MET A 74 -10.27 -7.20 -5.38
CA MET A 74 -9.18 -6.70 -6.23
C MET A 74 -9.58 -6.73 -7.70
N ASN A 75 -10.60 -7.49 -8.06
CA ASN A 75 -10.93 -7.87 -9.43
C ASN A 75 -9.72 -8.53 -10.14
N GLU A 76 -8.97 -9.38 -9.41
CA GLU A 76 -7.74 -10.00 -9.91
C GLU A 76 -7.73 -11.51 -9.68
N LYS A 77 -7.10 -12.22 -10.62
CA LYS A 77 -6.74 -13.63 -10.43
C LYS A 77 -5.27 -13.69 -10.06
N LEU A 78 -4.99 -14.14 -8.84
CA LEU A 78 -3.66 -14.37 -8.29
C LEU A 78 -3.19 -15.75 -8.70
N ILE A 79 -1.94 -15.86 -9.18
CA ILE A 79 -1.28 -17.10 -9.55
C ILE A 79 -0.05 -17.25 -8.65
N PHE A 80 -0.03 -18.31 -7.85
CA PHE A 80 1.10 -18.62 -6.98
C PHE A 80 2.14 -19.42 -7.74
N ILE A 81 3.35 -18.89 -7.83
CA ILE A 81 4.49 -19.48 -8.52
C ILE A 81 5.53 -19.87 -7.47
N SER A 82 5.96 -21.13 -7.46
CA SER A 82 6.88 -21.65 -6.45
C SER A 82 8.36 -21.56 -6.83
N LYS A 83 8.69 -21.35 -8.12
CA LYS A 83 10.07 -21.33 -8.60
C LYS A 83 10.35 -20.05 -9.38
N PRO A 84 11.59 -19.48 -9.34
CA PRO A 84 12.70 -19.93 -8.47
C PRO A 84 12.43 -19.71 -6.97
N GLU A 85 11.63 -18.70 -6.62
CA GLU A 85 11.18 -18.36 -5.26
C GLU A 85 9.67 -18.19 -5.27
N MET A 86 9.03 -18.47 -4.12
CA MET A 86 7.58 -18.27 -3.98
C MET A 86 7.20 -16.81 -4.15
N HIS A 87 6.34 -16.53 -5.12
CA HIS A 87 5.78 -15.22 -5.40
C HIS A 87 4.35 -15.34 -5.95
N ILE A 88 3.68 -14.22 -6.11
CA ILE A 88 2.37 -14.15 -6.74
C ILE A 88 2.47 -13.31 -7.99
N GLU A 89 1.91 -13.80 -9.09
CA GLU A 89 1.69 -13.03 -10.31
C GLU A 89 0.20 -12.75 -10.50
N LEU A 90 -0.14 -11.64 -11.12
CA LEU A 90 -1.50 -11.40 -11.62
C LEU A 90 -1.67 -12.07 -12.99
N ALA A 91 -2.81 -12.73 -13.17
CA ALA A 91 -3.16 -13.21 -14.50
C ALA A 91 -3.28 -12.05 -15.49
N GLU A 92 -2.88 -12.29 -16.73
CA GLU A 92 -2.99 -11.28 -17.78
C GLU A 92 -4.43 -10.80 -17.94
N LYS A 93 -4.58 -9.50 -18.09
CA LYS A 93 -5.84 -8.79 -18.34
C LYS A 93 -5.61 -7.69 -19.37
N ARG A 94 -6.65 -7.36 -20.11
CA ARG A 94 -6.63 -6.23 -21.05
C ARG A 94 -6.27 -4.91 -20.38
N GLU A 95 -6.76 -4.70 -19.16
CA GLU A 95 -6.51 -3.51 -18.35
C GLU A 95 -5.05 -3.37 -17.92
N HIS A 96 -4.31 -4.47 -17.86
CA HIS A 96 -2.87 -4.47 -17.54
C HIS A 96 -2.00 -3.98 -18.71
N LYS A 97 -2.55 -3.87 -19.92
CA LYS A 97 -1.82 -3.37 -21.12
C LYS A 97 -0.50 -4.11 -21.41
N GLY A 98 -0.45 -5.41 -21.06
CA GLY A 98 0.74 -6.25 -21.19
C GLY A 98 1.76 -6.16 -20.08
N GLU A 99 1.52 -5.32 -19.06
CA GLU A 99 2.37 -5.28 -17.86
C GLU A 99 2.16 -6.51 -16.98
N LYS A 100 3.28 -7.08 -16.49
CA LYS A 100 3.27 -8.19 -15.52
C LYS A 100 3.42 -7.63 -14.11
N PHE A 101 2.49 -7.99 -13.24
CA PHE A 101 2.53 -7.63 -11.83
C PHE A 101 3.05 -8.80 -11.02
N TYR A 102 4.05 -8.51 -10.21
CA TYR A 102 4.78 -9.48 -9.41
C TYR A 102 4.77 -9.07 -7.95
N PHE A 103 4.27 -9.96 -7.07
CA PHE A 103 4.25 -9.73 -5.63
C PHE A 103 5.28 -10.62 -4.96
N LYS A 104 6.40 -10.03 -4.61
CA LYS A 104 7.50 -10.73 -3.95
C LYS A 104 7.08 -11.17 -2.54
N LYS A 105 7.35 -12.42 -2.19
CA LYS A 105 7.25 -12.89 -0.81
C LYS A 105 8.38 -12.25 0.02
N ILE A 106 8.04 -11.75 1.21
CA ILE A 106 8.98 -11.13 2.13
C ILE A 106 8.96 -11.83 3.49
N ALA A 107 9.97 -11.58 4.31
CA ALA A 107 9.99 -12.08 5.68
C ALA A 107 8.80 -11.51 6.48
N GLN A 108 8.30 -12.27 7.45
CA GLN A 108 7.14 -11.87 8.25
C GLN A 108 7.41 -10.60 9.06
N GLU A 109 8.66 -10.43 9.50
CA GLU A 109 9.13 -9.29 10.30
C GLU A 109 9.43 -8.06 9.44
N GLU A 110 9.59 -8.24 8.13
CA GLU A 110 9.88 -7.14 7.20
C GLU A 110 8.69 -6.18 7.13
N LYS A 111 8.94 -4.89 7.34
CA LYS A 111 7.92 -3.85 7.34
C LYS A 111 8.11 -2.91 6.16
N THR A 112 7.00 -2.49 5.57
CA THR A 112 6.98 -1.39 4.59
C THR A 112 7.15 -0.04 5.28
N ALA A 113 7.47 1.01 4.51
CA ALA A 113 7.57 2.37 5.02
C ALA A 113 6.25 2.82 5.72
N LEU A 114 5.09 2.43 5.16
CA LEU A 114 3.80 2.74 5.74
C LEU A 114 3.53 1.97 7.04
N GLU A 115 3.98 0.72 7.14
CA GLU A 115 3.87 -0.08 8.37
C GLU A 115 4.73 0.50 9.49
N TYR A 116 5.97 0.88 9.19
CA TYR A 116 6.82 1.64 10.15
C TYR A 116 6.12 2.92 10.61
N PHE A 117 5.58 3.70 9.68
CA PHE A 117 4.86 4.93 10.01
C PHE A 117 3.64 4.68 10.92
N LYS A 118 2.80 3.69 10.60
CA LYS A 118 1.63 3.32 11.40
C LYS A 118 1.99 2.84 12.81
N ASN A 119 3.14 2.19 12.94
CA ASN A 119 3.69 1.73 14.21
C ASN A 119 4.40 2.85 14.99
N LYS A 120 4.42 4.08 14.48
CA LYS A 120 5.12 5.25 15.04
C LYS A 120 6.64 5.10 15.10
N GLU A 121 7.18 4.22 14.29
CA GLU A 121 8.62 4.01 14.07
C GLU A 121 9.11 5.01 12.99
N TYR A 122 9.02 6.31 13.27
CA TYR A 122 9.13 7.38 12.25
C TYR A 122 10.51 7.45 11.59
N THR A 123 11.59 7.21 12.33
CA THR A 123 12.95 7.15 11.77
C THR A 123 13.07 6.00 10.75
N ASN A 124 12.54 4.82 11.08
CA ASN A 124 12.55 3.68 10.17
C ASN A 124 11.66 3.95 8.95
N ALA A 125 10.51 4.60 9.16
CA ALA A 125 9.63 5.01 8.07
C ALA A 125 10.34 5.97 7.10
N LEU A 126 11.02 7.01 7.62
CA LEU A 126 11.79 7.95 6.81
C LEU A 126 12.85 7.25 5.97
N ASN A 127 13.67 6.41 6.60
CA ASN A 127 14.72 5.65 5.92
C ASN A 127 14.15 4.74 4.83
N ALA A 128 13.03 4.07 5.10
CA ALA A 128 12.36 3.22 4.14
C ALA A 128 11.79 4.01 2.95
N TYR A 129 11.20 5.20 3.16
CA TYR A 129 10.74 6.08 2.08
C TYR A 129 11.92 6.61 1.24
N ILE A 130 13.02 6.99 1.87
CA ILE A 130 14.25 7.41 1.14
C ILE A 130 14.77 6.25 0.29
N LYS A 131 14.80 5.02 0.82
CA LYS A 131 15.21 3.84 0.06
C LYS A 131 14.31 3.57 -1.14
N ILE A 132 12.99 3.76 -1.01
CA ILE A 132 12.06 3.67 -2.17
C ILE A 132 12.46 4.70 -3.23
N GLN A 133 12.70 5.96 -2.86
CA GLN A 133 13.11 7.02 -3.78
C GLN A 133 14.43 6.73 -4.49
N GLN A 134 15.39 6.14 -3.78
CA GLN A 134 16.69 5.75 -4.35
C GLN A 134 16.56 4.60 -5.35
N ASN A 135 15.64 3.67 -5.11
CA ASN A 135 15.40 2.53 -6.00
C ASN A 135 14.57 2.92 -7.22
N ASP A 136 13.54 3.73 -7.04
CA ASP A 136 12.68 4.27 -8.08
C ASP A 136 12.14 5.65 -7.67
N SER A 137 12.72 6.70 -8.25
CA SER A 137 12.34 8.09 -7.96
C SER A 137 10.93 8.46 -8.48
N LEU A 138 10.34 7.62 -9.31
CA LEU A 138 9.01 7.81 -9.89
C LEU A 138 7.96 6.92 -9.24
N ASP A 139 8.33 6.14 -8.21
CA ASP A 139 7.38 5.28 -7.51
C ASP A 139 6.17 6.10 -7.02
N PRO A 140 4.94 5.71 -7.39
CA PRO A 140 3.73 6.44 -7.00
C PRO A 140 3.51 6.55 -5.47
N VAL A 141 4.18 5.70 -4.70
CA VAL A 141 4.08 5.68 -3.23
C VAL A 141 4.72 6.91 -2.60
N ILE A 142 5.79 7.42 -3.20
CA ILE A 142 6.50 8.61 -2.75
C ILE A 142 6.01 9.90 -3.43
N ASP A 143 4.94 9.87 -4.24
CA ASP A 143 4.43 11.08 -4.88
C ASP A 143 4.18 12.21 -3.89
N LEU A 144 4.75 13.38 -4.17
CA LEU A 144 4.68 14.60 -3.36
C LEU A 144 3.25 14.93 -2.90
N TYR A 145 2.31 14.89 -3.84
CA TYR A 145 0.93 15.28 -3.58
C TYR A 145 0.18 14.19 -2.81
N ARG A 146 0.51 12.93 -3.05
CA ARG A 146 -0.04 11.79 -2.29
C ARG A 146 0.34 11.89 -0.82
N LEU A 147 1.62 12.08 -0.49
CA LEU A 147 2.10 12.23 0.89
C LEU A 147 1.47 13.47 1.54
N ASN A 148 1.39 14.57 0.81
CA ASN A 148 0.76 15.80 1.29
C ASN A 148 -0.75 15.60 1.59
N ARG A 149 -1.48 14.89 0.72
CA ARG A 149 -2.90 14.55 0.97
C ARG A 149 -3.07 13.66 2.20
N MET A 150 -2.14 12.71 2.40
CA MET A 150 -2.14 11.87 3.61
C MET A 150 -1.95 12.71 4.86
N ALA A 151 -0.98 13.62 4.89
CA ALA A 151 -0.76 14.54 6.02
C ALA A 151 -2.01 15.40 6.29
N LYS A 152 -2.63 15.96 5.25
CA LYS A 152 -3.90 16.71 5.39
C LYS A 152 -5.04 15.85 5.95
N LYS A 153 -5.09 14.55 5.63
CA LYS A 153 -6.07 13.61 6.21
C LYS A 153 -5.82 13.43 7.72
N TYR A 154 -4.56 13.28 8.15
CA TYR A 154 -4.20 13.22 9.57
C TYR A 154 -4.55 14.53 10.30
N MET A 155 -4.24 15.69 9.70
CA MET A 155 -4.64 16.98 10.27
C MET A 155 -6.16 17.10 10.47
N ARG A 156 -6.97 16.68 9.47
CA ARG A 156 -8.44 16.68 9.58
C ARG A 156 -8.94 15.75 10.69
N ALA A 157 -8.26 14.63 10.92
CA ALA A 157 -8.56 13.70 12.01
C ALA A 157 -8.00 14.17 13.37
N ASN A 158 -7.49 15.40 13.47
CA ASN A 158 -6.84 15.97 14.65
C ASN A 158 -5.59 15.24 15.15
N LYS A 159 -4.95 14.45 14.27
CA LYS A 159 -3.69 13.74 14.52
C LYS A 159 -2.52 14.58 14.01
N ILE A 160 -2.27 15.72 14.69
CA ILE A 160 -1.32 16.72 14.20
C ILE A 160 0.13 16.24 14.29
N ALA A 161 0.47 15.48 15.34
CA ALA A 161 1.81 14.91 15.49
C ALA A 161 2.15 13.98 14.32
N GLU A 162 1.27 13.05 14.00
CA GLU A 162 1.46 12.13 12.87
C GLU A 162 1.47 12.87 11.52
N ALA A 163 0.69 13.95 11.38
CA ALA A 163 0.72 14.78 10.18
C ALA A 163 2.09 15.44 10.01
N LYS A 164 2.68 16.00 11.08
CA LYS A 164 4.01 16.61 11.06
C LYS A 164 5.10 15.60 10.69
N GLU A 165 5.06 14.39 11.28
CA GLU A 165 6.02 13.34 10.92
C GLU A 165 5.95 12.96 9.43
N LEU A 166 4.73 12.83 8.88
CA LEU A 166 4.58 12.56 7.45
C LEU A 166 5.05 13.73 6.57
N LEU A 167 4.87 14.96 7.04
CA LEU A 167 5.39 16.15 6.34
C LEU A 167 6.91 16.25 6.45
N LEU A 168 7.55 15.80 7.55
CA LEU A 168 9.00 15.69 7.64
C LEU A 168 9.55 14.70 6.62
N ILE A 169 8.91 13.54 6.45
CA ILE A 169 9.24 12.59 5.39
C ILE A 169 9.11 13.27 4.02
N ASN A 170 8.02 13.99 3.78
CA ASN A 170 7.79 14.65 2.49
C ASN A 170 8.81 15.79 2.23
N ILE A 171 9.24 16.51 3.26
CA ILE A 171 10.32 17.51 3.18
C ILE A 171 11.65 16.84 2.81
N ALA A 172 11.97 15.71 3.43
CA ALA A 172 13.21 14.97 3.16
C ALA A 172 13.28 14.48 1.70
N LEU A 173 12.14 14.00 1.16
CA LEU A 173 12.06 13.55 -0.23
C LEU A 173 12.05 14.72 -1.24
N TYR A 174 11.49 15.88 -0.86
CA TYR A 174 11.23 17.01 -1.76
C TYR A 174 11.62 18.37 -1.15
N PRO A 175 12.89 18.56 -0.73
CA PRO A 175 13.31 19.75 0.00
C PRO A 175 13.19 21.07 -0.80
N GLN A 176 13.13 20.98 -2.14
CA GLN A 176 13.02 22.16 -3.03
C GLN A 176 11.56 22.46 -3.45
N LYS A 177 10.57 21.84 -2.78
CA LYS A 177 9.16 22.09 -3.09
C LYS A 177 8.49 22.93 -2.00
N SER A 178 8.08 24.14 -2.32
CA SER A 178 7.42 25.06 -1.37
C SER A 178 6.19 24.49 -0.70
N LEU A 179 5.45 23.60 -1.39
CA LEU A 179 4.25 22.95 -0.90
C LEU A 179 4.46 22.19 0.42
N VAL A 180 5.62 21.54 0.62
CA VAL A 180 5.86 20.74 1.83
C VAL A 180 6.04 21.62 3.05
N TYR A 181 6.69 22.76 2.90
CA TYR A 181 6.86 23.77 3.96
C TYR A 181 5.56 24.52 4.24
N ASP A 182 4.80 24.88 3.21
CA ASP A 182 3.47 25.45 3.34
C ASP A 182 2.55 24.57 4.17
N SER A 183 2.51 23.27 3.85
CA SER A 183 1.71 22.31 4.59
C SER A 183 2.19 22.07 6.02
N MET A 184 3.51 22.17 6.28
CA MET A 184 4.04 22.14 7.65
C MET A 184 3.62 23.40 8.43
N GLY A 185 3.62 24.56 7.79
CA GLY A 185 3.07 25.79 8.37
C GLY A 185 1.59 25.65 8.74
N ASP A 186 0.79 25.01 7.88
CA ASP A 186 -0.62 24.69 8.17
C ASP A 186 -0.77 23.76 9.38
N ALA A 187 0.13 22.77 9.54
CA ALA A 187 0.11 21.85 10.68
C ALA A 187 0.40 22.58 12.00
N PHE A 188 1.44 23.42 12.05
CA PHE A 188 1.77 24.22 13.24
C PHE A 188 0.70 25.27 13.54
N LYS A 189 0.11 25.90 12.52
CA LYS A 189 -1.02 26.82 12.72
C LYS A 189 -2.21 26.10 13.36
N LYS A 190 -2.49 24.87 12.97
CA LYS A 190 -3.57 24.06 13.55
C LYS A 190 -3.29 23.64 15.01
N GLU A 191 -2.03 23.52 15.37
CA GLU A 191 -1.57 23.28 16.74
C GLU A 191 -1.52 24.57 17.59
N ASN A 192 -1.83 25.75 16.98
CA ASN A 192 -1.69 27.09 17.55
C ASN A 192 -0.23 27.52 17.85
N ASP A 193 0.75 26.81 17.31
CA ASP A 193 2.15 27.24 17.34
C ASP A 193 2.40 28.28 16.24
N THR A 194 2.00 29.52 16.52
CA THR A 194 2.08 30.64 15.60
C THR A 194 3.52 30.95 15.17
N VAL A 195 4.48 30.79 16.07
CA VAL A 195 5.90 31.06 15.80
C VAL A 195 6.43 30.10 14.75
N LYS A 196 6.27 28.82 14.95
CA LYS A 196 6.70 27.81 13.96
C LYS A 196 5.89 27.87 12.66
N ALA A 197 4.59 28.16 12.72
CA ALA A 197 3.80 28.38 11.52
C ALA A 197 4.38 29.50 10.64
N ILE A 198 4.73 30.65 11.23
CA ILE A 198 5.36 31.77 10.52
C ILE A 198 6.72 31.34 9.92
N GLU A 199 7.54 30.62 10.68
CA GLU A 199 8.84 30.12 10.20
C GLU A 199 8.67 29.26 8.94
N TYR A 200 7.77 28.29 8.96
CA TYR A 200 7.56 27.39 7.84
C TYR A 200 6.90 28.07 6.64
N TYR A 201 5.98 29.00 6.82
CA TYR A 201 5.47 29.81 5.71
C TYR A 201 6.57 30.67 5.07
N LYS A 202 7.49 31.25 5.87
CA LYS A 202 8.65 31.94 5.33
C LYS A 202 9.55 31.02 4.51
N LYS A 203 9.85 29.81 5.00
CA LYS A 203 10.62 28.81 4.23
C LYS A 203 9.94 28.47 2.90
N SER A 204 8.63 28.33 2.90
CA SER A 204 7.85 28.12 1.67
C SER A 204 8.04 29.28 0.68
N LEU A 205 8.00 30.52 1.17
CA LEU A 205 8.14 31.72 0.33
C LEU A 205 9.58 31.98 -0.16
N VAL A 206 10.59 31.49 0.54
CA VAL A 206 11.98 31.49 0.03
C VAL A 206 12.09 30.64 -1.23
N ILE A 207 11.39 29.48 -1.28
CA ILE A 207 11.41 28.57 -2.42
C ILE A 207 10.47 29.05 -3.54
N ASN A 208 9.29 29.54 -3.18
CA ASN A 208 8.32 30.10 -4.11
C ASN A 208 7.68 31.36 -3.53
N PRO A 209 8.18 32.54 -3.88
CA PRO A 209 7.67 33.84 -3.39
C PRO A 209 6.18 34.06 -3.71
N GLU A 210 5.65 33.41 -4.74
CA GLU A 210 4.25 33.52 -5.17
C GLU A 210 3.30 32.52 -4.53
N ASN A 211 3.75 31.75 -3.52
CA ASN A 211 2.87 30.82 -2.83
C ASN A 211 1.76 31.57 -2.09
N ARG A 212 0.59 31.68 -2.75
CA ARG A 212 -0.57 32.44 -2.26
C ARG A 212 -1.08 31.98 -0.89
N ASN A 213 -0.97 30.69 -0.57
CA ASN A 213 -1.43 30.17 0.72
C ASN A 213 -0.51 30.65 1.84
N SER A 214 0.81 30.53 1.65
CA SER A 214 1.81 31.00 2.62
C SER A 214 1.73 32.50 2.80
N LEU A 215 1.61 33.30 1.73
CA LEU A 215 1.43 34.76 1.81
C LEU A 215 0.22 35.14 2.67
N ARG A 216 -0.96 34.60 2.34
CA ARG A 216 -2.21 34.89 3.03
C ARG A 216 -2.16 34.50 4.51
N ASN A 217 -1.59 33.34 4.83
CA ASN A 217 -1.52 32.85 6.20
C ASN A 217 -0.51 33.68 7.01
N LEU A 218 0.63 34.03 6.43
CA LEU A 218 1.63 34.87 7.08
C LEU A 218 1.06 36.26 7.44
N GLU A 219 0.32 36.91 6.52
CA GLU A 219 -0.37 38.17 6.79
C GLU A 219 -1.38 38.07 7.93
N LYS A 220 -2.20 37.00 7.94
CA LYS A 220 -3.17 36.78 9.00
C LYS A 220 -2.51 36.62 10.37
N LEU A 221 -1.45 35.82 10.45
CA LEU A 221 -0.74 35.57 11.71
C LEU A 221 -0.05 36.83 12.24
N LYS A 222 0.53 37.68 11.36
CA LYS A 222 1.12 38.97 11.75
C LYS A 222 0.10 39.96 12.33
N ARG A 223 -1.17 39.92 11.87
CA ARG A 223 -2.24 40.77 12.42
C ARG A 223 -2.69 40.35 13.81
N ILE A 224 -2.56 39.09 14.15
CA ILE A 224 -2.95 38.54 15.46
C ILE A 224 -1.89 38.85 16.53
N GLN A 225 -0.64 39.08 16.13
CA GLN A 225 0.48 39.38 17.03
C GLN A 225 0.60 40.90 17.37
N LYS A 226 -0.17 41.73 16.69
CA LYS A 226 -0.32 43.18 16.98
C LYS A 226 -1.49 43.43 17.91
#